data_82c955f3e8b7fe42c2d0a184816d17fb
#
_entry.id   82c955f3e8b7fe42c2d0a184816d17fb
#
_cell.length_a   1.000
_cell.length_b   1.000
_cell.length_c   1.000
_cell.angle_alpha   90.00
_cell.angle_beta   90.00
_cell.angle_gamma   90.00
#
_symmetry.space_group_name_H-M   'P 1'
#
loop_
_entity.id
_entity.type
_entity.pdbx_description
1 polymer ?
#
loop_
_entity_poly.entity_id
_entity_poly.type
_entity_poly.pdbx_seq_one_letter_code
_entity_poly.pdbx_strand_id
1 'polypeptide(L)'
;MFKIIVLFLLLFVIGTIFYFSWLPDHSFETETYLPKWLLNWSNYYYNLRTAVPFVAVGFLLEAYTQHRRSLKGMNNDKNLNFLKNIGIATIIVCMAEGGQFLIQKRNPDLMDVVFGILGSFVGALAYFLVDILMNFKRIRNAK
;
A
#
# COMPACT_ATOMS: atom_id res chain seq x y z
N MET A 1 0.20 -10.57 -19.02
CA MET A 1 -0.87 -10.91 -18.10
C MET A 1 -0.54 -10.48 -16.65
N PHE A 2 0.53 -10.94 -16.02
CA PHE A 2 0.93 -10.57 -14.64
C PHE A 2 0.95 -9.05 -14.36
N LYS A 3 1.57 -8.26 -15.23
CA LYS A 3 1.65 -6.78 -15.09
C LYS A 3 0.28 -6.11 -15.02
N ILE A 4 -0.66 -6.56 -15.84
CA ILE A 4 -2.02 -6.00 -15.89
C ILE A 4 -2.77 -6.32 -14.59
N ILE A 5 -2.61 -7.55 -14.10
CA ILE A 5 -3.22 -7.97 -12.83
C ILE A 5 -2.67 -7.14 -11.66
N VAL A 6 -1.33 -7.00 -11.55
CA VAL A 6 -0.71 -6.20 -10.49
C VAL A 6 -1.14 -4.73 -10.56
N LEU A 7 -1.21 -4.16 -11.76
CA LEU A 7 -1.68 -2.79 -11.95
C LEU A 7 -3.14 -2.64 -11.53
N PHE A 8 -3.99 -3.58 -11.92
CA PHE A 8 -5.41 -3.56 -11.54
C PHE A 8 -5.59 -3.67 -10.02
N LEU A 9 -4.86 -4.57 -9.37
CA LEU A 9 -4.87 -4.71 -7.91
C LEU A 9 -4.37 -3.43 -7.23
N LEU A 10 -3.30 -2.82 -7.75
CA LEU A 10 -2.78 -1.57 -7.21
C LEU A 10 -3.81 -0.45 -7.29
N LEU A 11 -4.45 -0.27 -8.44
CA LEU A 11 -5.52 0.73 -8.62
C LEU A 11 -6.73 0.45 -7.73
N PHE A 12 -7.09 -0.82 -7.54
CA PHE A 12 -8.18 -1.22 -6.65
C PHE A 12 -7.86 -0.86 -5.19
N VAL A 13 -6.64 -1.19 -4.72
CA VAL A 13 -6.21 -0.85 -3.35
C VAL A 13 -6.17 0.67 -3.15
N ILE A 14 -5.61 1.42 -4.10
CA ILE A 14 -5.58 2.89 -4.04
C ILE A 14 -7.00 3.47 -4.00
N GLY A 15 -7.90 2.99 -4.87
CA GLY A 15 -9.30 3.40 -4.87
C GLY A 15 -10.00 3.12 -3.54
N THR A 16 -9.73 1.97 -2.93
CA THR A 16 -10.25 1.60 -1.61
C THR A 16 -9.72 2.54 -0.51
N ILE A 17 -8.42 2.90 -0.56
CA ILE A 17 -7.81 3.86 0.38
C ILE A 17 -8.53 5.21 0.30
N PHE A 18 -8.68 5.77 -0.91
CA PHE A 18 -9.36 7.05 -1.08
C PHE A 18 -10.82 6.99 -0.64
N TYR A 19 -11.53 5.91 -0.98
CA TYR A 19 -12.92 5.71 -0.59
C TYR A 19 -13.07 5.78 0.94
N PHE A 20 -12.31 4.97 1.70
CA PHE A 20 -12.40 4.96 3.16
C PHE A 20 -11.81 6.21 3.83
N SER A 21 -10.78 6.82 3.24
CA SER A 21 -10.19 8.04 3.75
C SER A 21 -11.15 9.23 3.65
N TRP A 22 -12.03 9.24 2.64
CA TRP A 22 -12.93 10.36 2.38
C TRP A 22 -14.35 10.14 2.89
N LEU A 23 -14.64 9.06 3.61
CA LEU A 23 -15.91 8.90 4.31
C LEU A 23 -16.06 9.94 5.41
N PRO A 24 -17.24 10.58 5.55
CA PRO A 24 -17.48 11.61 6.57
C PRO A 24 -17.36 11.11 8.00
N ASP A 25 -17.76 9.85 8.25
CA ASP A 25 -17.67 9.20 9.55
C ASP A 25 -16.31 8.56 9.77
N HIS A 26 -15.59 9.05 10.79
CA HIS A 26 -14.27 8.53 11.16
C HIS A 26 -14.31 7.14 11.77
N SER A 27 -15.38 6.81 12.49
CA SER A 27 -15.57 5.53 13.17
C SER A 27 -16.14 4.44 12.25
N PHE A 28 -16.59 4.82 11.05
CA PHE A 28 -17.32 3.95 10.11
C PHE A 28 -18.59 3.31 10.70
N GLU A 29 -19.10 3.81 11.83
CA GLU A 29 -20.30 3.25 12.49
C GLU A 29 -21.56 3.40 11.64
N THR A 30 -21.61 4.39 10.77
CA THR A 30 -22.69 4.58 9.80
C THR A 30 -22.68 3.59 8.65
N GLU A 31 -21.57 2.89 8.45
CA GLU A 31 -21.36 1.97 7.32
C GLU A 31 -21.87 0.56 7.65
N THR A 32 -23.16 0.34 7.41
CA THR A 32 -23.87 -0.90 7.77
C THR A 32 -23.39 -2.15 7.01
N TYR A 33 -22.65 -1.99 5.90
CA TYR A 33 -22.08 -3.09 5.11
C TYR A 33 -20.77 -3.62 5.67
N LEU A 34 -20.13 -2.93 6.64
CA LEU A 34 -18.90 -3.39 7.26
C LEU A 34 -19.17 -4.39 8.39
N PRO A 35 -18.43 -5.51 8.44
CA PRO A 35 -18.56 -6.46 9.53
C PRO A 35 -18.16 -5.85 10.88
N LYS A 36 -18.88 -6.14 11.94
CA LYS A 36 -18.63 -5.59 13.30
C LYS A 36 -17.21 -5.86 13.82
N TRP A 37 -16.63 -7.02 13.50
CA TRP A 37 -15.26 -7.33 13.89
C TRP A 37 -14.24 -6.39 13.24
N LEU A 38 -14.47 -5.98 11.98
CA LEU A 38 -13.61 -5.05 11.25
C LEU A 38 -13.75 -3.63 11.81
N LEU A 39 -14.96 -3.21 12.14
CA LEU A 39 -15.22 -1.92 12.80
C LEU A 39 -14.51 -1.84 14.15
N ASN A 40 -14.67 -2.85 14.99
CA ASN A 40 -14.04 -2.91 16.32
C ASN A 40 -12.51 -2.88 16.20
N TRP A 41 -11.94 -3.67 15.28
CA TRP A 41 -10.50 -3.67 15.01
C TRP A 41 -10.02 -2.30 14.51
N SER A 42 -10.70 -1.71 13.55
CA SER A 42 -10.39 -0.40 12.95
C SER A 42 -10.40 0.72 13.98
N ASN A 43 -11.37 0.71 14.89
CA ASN A 43 -11.49 1.74 15.93
C ASN A 43 -10.51 1.53 17.08
N TYR A 44 -10.14 0.27 17.38
CA TYR A 44 -9.15 -0.05 18.42
C TYR A 44 -7.71 0.23 17.94
N TYR A 45 -7.38 -0.17 16.70
CA TYR A 45 -6.05 0.00 16.10
C TYR A 45 -6.04 1.14 15.06
N TYR A 46 -6.44 2.31 15.48
CA TYR A 46 -6.62 3.49 14.67
C TYR A 46 -5.46 3.76 13.69
N ASN A 47 -4.22 3.77 14.19
CA ASN A 47 -3.03 4.00 13.37
C ASN A 47 -2.72 2.86 12.38
N LEU A 48 -2.99 1.60 12.78
CA LEU A 48 -2.78 0.45 11.91
C LEU A 48 -3.79 0.37 10.77
N ARG A 49 -4.95 0.97 10.93
CA ARG A 49 -5.97 1.08 9.89
C ARG A 49 -5.40 1.71 8.61
N THR A 50 -4.58 2.75 8.75
CA THR A 50 -3.91 3.39 7.62
C THR A 50 -2.69 2.58 7.15
N ALA A 51 -1.90 2.02 8.06
CA ALA A 51 -0.71 1.26 7.71
C ALA A 51 -1.01 0.01 6.87
N VAL A 52 -2.03 -0.77 7.22
CA VAL A 52 -2.33 -2.08 6.59
C VAL A 52 -2.57 -1.98 5.07
N PRO A 53 -3.45 -1.11 4.55
CA PRO A 53 -3.62 -1.00 3.10
C PRO A 53 -2.37 -0.48 2.40
N PHE A 54 -1.55 0.35 3.06
CA PHE A 54 -0.28 0.82 2.51
C PHE A 54 0.80 -0.26 2.47
N VAL A 55 0.74 -1.32 3.29
CA VAL A 55 1.57 -2.53 3.10
C VAL A 55 1.29 -3.14 1.73
N ALA A 56 0.01 -3.26 1.35
CA ALA A 56 -0.34 -3.75 0.02
C ALA A 56 0.15 -2.82 -1.10
N VAL A 57 0.05 -1.50 -0.94
CA VAL A 57 0.56 -0.52 -1.91
C VAL A 57 2.07 -0.69 -2.10
N GLY A 58 2.86 -0.72 -1.03
CA GLY A 58 4.32 -0.88 -1.10
C GLY A 58 4.72 -2.19 -1.77
N PHE A 59 4.08 -3.30 -1.40
CA PHE A 59 4.31 -4.61 -2.01
C PHE A 59 3.99 -4.61 -3.52
N LEU A 60 2.84 -4.09 -3.93
CA LEU A 60 2.40 -4.08 -5.32
C LEU A 60 3.23 -3.13 -6.20
N LEU A 61 3.68 -1.99 -5.67
CA LEU A 61 4.58 -1.07 -6.37
C LEU A 61 5.92 -1.75 -6.67
N GLU A 62 6.51 -2.48 -5.69
CA GLU A 62 7.74 -3.23 -5.92
C GLU A 62 7.52 -4.37 -6.92
N ALA A 63 6.45 -5.15 -6.79
CA ALA A 63 6.11 -6.21 -7.72
C ALA A 63 5.98 -5.70 -9.16
N TYR A 64 5.29 -4.57 -9.34
CA TYR A 64 5.13 -3.93 -10.65
C TYR A 64 6.47 -3.45 -11.23
N THR A 65 7.26 -2.76 -10.42
CA THR A 65 8.53 -2.17 -10.84
C THR A 65 9.56 -3.24 -11.18
N GLN A 66 9.70 -4.27 -10.36
CA GLN A 66 10.66 -5.36 -10.59
C GLN A 66 10.28 -6.19 -11.82
N HIS A 67 9.01 -6.51 -11.99
CA HIS A 67 8.56 -7.22 -13.19
C HIS A 67 8.81 -6.41 -14.48
N ARG A 68 8.58 -5.08 -14.44
CA ARG A 68 8.87 -4.19 -15.57
C ARG A 68 10.36 -4.14 -15.92
N ARG A 69 11.24 -4.19 -14.91
CA ARG A 69 12.70 -4.21 -15.08
C ARG A 69 13.18 -5.50 -15.73
N SER A 70 12.69 -6.63 -15.23
CA SER A 70 13.01 -7.95 -15.78
C SER A 70 12.71 -8.03 -17.28
N LEU A 71 11.61 -7.44 -17.74
CA LEU A 71 11.24 -7.43 -19.16
C LEU A 71 12.10 -6.48 -20.02
N LYS A 72 12.69 -5.43 -19.44
CA LYS A 72 13.44 -4.41 -20.18
C LYS A 72 14.95 -4.60 -20.15
N GLY A 73 15.47 -5.58 -19.40
CA GLY A 73 16.91 -5.80 -19.22
C GLY A 73 17.64 -4.60 -18.60
N MET A 74 16.91 -3.70 -17.92
CA MET A 74 17.48 -2.45 -17.37
C MET A 74 18.18 -2.70 -16.05
N ASN A 75 19.47 -2.42 -16.01
CA ASN A 75 20.32 -2.50 -14.81
C ASN A 75 20.30 -1.20 -13.99
N ASN A 76 19.12 -0.59 -13.81
CA ASN A 76 18.99 0.59 -12.95
C ASN A 76 19.15 0.21 -11.47
N ASP A 77 19.72 1.12 -10.67
CA ASP A 77 19.93 0.90 -9.24
C ASP A 77 18.65 0.49 -8.50
N LYS A 78 18.72 -0.68 -7.84
CA LYS A 78 17.58 -1.21 -7.05
C LYS A 78 17.14 -0.21 -5.99
N ASN A 79 18.11 0.46 -5.36
CA ASN A 79 17.87 1.44 -4.30
C ASN A 79 17.10 2.67 -4.80
N LEU A 80 17.41 3.17 -5.99
CA LEU A 80 16.72 4.31 -6.57
C LEU A 80 15.24 3.98 -6.87
N ASN A 81 14.96 2.78 -7.36
CA ASN A 81 13.57 2.36 -7.61
C ASN A 81 12.78 2.15 -6.31
N PHE A 82 13.41 1.56 -5.30
CA PHE A 82 12.80 1.44 -3.98
C PHE A 82 12.41 2.82 -3.42
N LEU A 83 13.34 3.77 -3.42
CA LEU A 83 13.09 5.13 -2.95
C LEU A 83 11.99 5.83 -3.77
N LYS A 84 11.97 5.63 -5.09
CA LYS A 84 10.90 6.12 -5.96
C LYS A 84 9.54 5.53 -5.60
N ASN A 85 9.45 4.24 -5.32
CA ASN A 85 8.20 3.57 -4.95
C ASN A 85 7.68 4.07 -3.59
N ILE A 86 8.57 4.27 -2.61
CA ILE A 86 8.20 4.90 -1.33
C ILE A 86 7.74 6.34 -1.55
N GLY A 87 8.40 7.11 -2.41
CA GLY A 87 7.97 8.46 -2.79
C GLY A 87 6.56 8.48 -3.40
N ILE A 88 6.25 7.54 -4.30
CA ILE A 88 4.90 7.40 -4.87
C ILE A 88 3.87 7.09 -3.79
N ALA A 89 4.16 6.15 -2.89
CA ALA A 89 3.27 5.81 -1.78
C ALA A 89 3.07 7.01 -0.84
N THR A 90 4.13 7.79 -0.57
CA THR A 90 4.05 9.03 0.21
C THR A 90 3.12 10.05 -0.44
N ILE A 91 3.20 10.23 -1.75
CA ILE A 91 2.28 11.13 -2.48
C ILE A 91 0.84 10.63 -2.32
N ILE A 92 0.58 9.33 -2.45
CA ILE A 92 -0.76 8.75 -2.33
C ILE A 92 -1.33 9.01 -0.93
N VAL A 93 -0.56 8.77 0.15
CA VAL A 93 -1.05 9.02 1.51
C VAL A 93 -1.27 10.51 1.77
N CYS A 94 -0.38 11.38 1.30
CA CYS A 94 -0.57 12.83 1.41
C CYS A 94 -1.82 13.32 0.66
N MET A 95 -2.15 12.73 -0.48
CA MET A 95 -3.38 13.04 -1.21
C MET A 95 -4.62 12.53 -0.48
N ALA A 96 -4.55 11.32 0.11
CA ALA A 96 -5.65 10.76 0.89
C ALA A 96 -5.95 11.63 2.12
N GLU A 97 -4.94 12.02 2.87
CA GLU A 97 -5.08 12.90 4.05
C GLU A 97 -5.40 14.34 3.65
N GLY A 98 -4.75 14.87 2.60
CA GLY A 98 -5.02 16.21 2.09
C GLY A 98 -6.45 16.41 1.61
N GLY A 99 -7.07 15.36 1.03
CA GLY A 99 -8.48 15.39 0.63
C GLY A 99 -9.45 15.53 1.80
N GLN A 100 -9.06 15.13 3.01
CA GLN A 100 -9.90 15.25 4.21
C GLN A 100 -10.16 16.73 4.61
N PHE A 101 -9.28 17.67 4.23
CA PHE A 101 -9.53 19.10 4.44
C PHE A 101 -10.81 19.60 3.74
N LEU A 102 -11.25 18.93 2.69
CA LEU A 102 -12.45 19.30 1.94
C LEU A 102 -13.72 18.68 2.52
N ILE A 103 -13.60 17.79 3.51
CA ILE A 103 -14.71 17.02 4.06
C ILE A 103 -15.08 17.58 5.44
N GLN A 104 -16.34 17.99 5.60
CA GLN A 104 -16.85 18.45 6.89
C GLN A 104 -16.71 17.33 7.94
N LYS A 105 -16.30 17.70 9.17
CA LYS A 105 -16.08 16.79 10.31
C LYS A 105 -14.88 15.86 10.18
N ARG A 106 -13.98 16.06 9.21
CA ARG A 106 -12.69 15.35 9.11
C ARG A 106 -11.55 16.31 9.44
N ASN A 107 -10.60 15.83 10.22
CA ASN A 107 -9.33 16.50 10.47
C ASN A 107 -8.20 15.58 9.98
N PRO A 108 -7.38 16.02 9.03
CA PRO A 108 -6.21 15.26 8.60
C PRO A 108 -5.27 14.99 9.76
N ASP A 109 -4.76 13.77 9.85
CA ASP A 109 -3.83 13.36 10.89
C ASP A 109 -2.45 13.09 10.28
N LEU A 110 -1.43 13.81 10.74
CA LEU A 110 -0.05 13.59 10.33
C LEU A 110 0.45 12.18 10.70
N MET A 111 -0.09 11.58 11.77
CA MET A 111 0.25 10.21 12.14
C MET A 111 -0.22 9.22 11.09
N ASP A 112 -1.35 9.43 10.44
CA ASP A 112 -1.81 8.60 9.33
C ASP A 112 -0.83 8.65 8.14
N VAL A 113 -0.24 9.81 7.86
CA VAL A 113 0.83 9.93 6.85
C VAL A 113 2.06 9.09 7.26
N VAL A 114 2.51 9.20 8.51
CA VAL A 114 3.66 8.44 9.02
C VAL A 114 3.38 6.93 8.94
N PHE A 115 2.23 6.49 9.41
CA PHE A 115 1.86 5.07 9.39
C PHE A 115 1.64 4.54 7.96
N GLY A 116 1.16 5.36 7.03
CA GLY A 116 1.07 5.01 5.61
C GLY A 116 2.45 4.80 4.98
N ILE A 117 3.41 5.68 5.25
CA ILE A 117 4.80 5.54 4.78
C ILE A 117 5.44 4.27 5.38
N LEU A 118 5.30 4.06 6.69
CA LEU A 118 5.83 2.86 7.36
C LEU A 118 5.20 1.58 6.82
N GLY A 119 3.89 1.58 6.59
CA GLY A 119 3.19 0.46 5.95
C GLY A 119 3.76 0.14 4.57
N SER A 120 3.96 1.16 3.72
CA SER A 120 4.55 0.98 2.39
C SER A 120 5.97 0.44 2.44
N PHE A 121 6.77 0.91 3.39
CA PHE A 121 8.13 0.41 3.62
C PHE A 121 8.12 -1.08 3.99
N VAL A 122 7.26 -1.48 4.93
CA VAL A 122 7.08 -2.89 5.32
C VAL A 122 6.63 -3.74 4.14
N GLY A 123 5.68 -3.25 3.32
CA GLY A 123 5.22 -3.94 2.12
C GLY A 123 6.31 -4.16 1.09
N ALA A 124 7.12 -3.14 0.83
CA ALA A 124 8.27 -3.23 -0.07
C ALA A 124 9.32 -4.24 0.44
N LEU A 125 9.63 -4.24 1.74
CA LEU A 125 10.51 -5.24 2.35
C LEU A 125 9.94 -6.65 2.23
N ALA A 126 8.64 -6.83 2.46
CA ALA A 126 7.97 -8.12 2.31
C ALA A 126 8.11 -8.66 0.87
N TYR A 127 8.00 -7.79 -0.13
CA TYR A 127 8.25 -8.17 -1.53
C TYR A 127 9.69 -8.68 -1.72
N PHE A 128 10.70 -7.99 -1.21
CA PHE A 128 12.10 -8.44 -1.33
C PHE A 128 12.33 -9.79 -0.67
N LEU A 129 11.74 -10.04 0.49
CA LEU A 129 11.82 -11.35 1.15
C LEU A 129 11.21 -12.46 0.30
N VAL A 130 10.03 -12.22 -0.28
CA VAL A 130 9.39 -13.18 -1.18
C VAL A 130 10.24 -13.44 -2.42
N ASP A 131 10.81 -12.40 -3.03
CA ASP A 131 11.68 -12.54 -4.21
C ASP A 131 12.93 -13.37 -3.91
N ILE A 132 13.58 -13.12 -2.78
CA ILE A 132 14.73 -13.92 -2.31
C ILE A 132 14.34 -15.39 -2.14
N LEU A 133 13.24 -15.68 -1.45
CA LEU A 133 12.77 -17.03 -1.20
C LEU A 133 12.44 -17.78 -2.50
N MET A 134 11.80 -17.10 -3.45
CA MET A 134 11.49 -17.68 -4.77
C MET A 134 12.77 -18.02 -5.56
N ASN A 135 13.77 -17.13 -5.53
CA ASN A 135 15.03 -17.34 -6.21
C ASN A 135 15.82 -18.50 -5.59
N PHE A 136 15.86 -18.62 -4.27
CA PHE A 136 16.46 -19.78 -3.58
C PHE A 136 15.82 -21.10 -3.99
N LYS A 137 14.48 -21.14 -4.05
CA LYS A 137 13.74 -22.34 -4.45
C LYS A 137 14.03 -22.74 -5.90
N ARG A 138 14.16 -21.75 -6.79
CA ARG A 138 14.49 -21.99 -8.21
C ARG A 138 15.87 -22.60 -8.37
N ILE A 139 16.89 -22.10 -7.65
CA ILE A 139 18.26 -22.63 -7.70
C ILE A 139 18.32 -24.06 -7.15
N ARG A 140 17.60 -24.35 -6.07
CA ARG A 140 17.54 -25.68 -5.48
C ARG A 140 16.90 -26.72 -6.39
N ASN A 141 15.88 -26.34 -7.15
CA ASN A 141 15.18 -27.26 -8.06
C ASN A 141 15.89 -27.43 -9.41
N ALA A 142 16.93 -26.67 -9.69
CA ALA A 142 17.74 -26.77 -10.92
C ALA A 142 18.99 -27.62 -10.73
N LYS A 143 19.25 -28.11 -9.53
CA LYS A 143 20.30 -29.12 -9.19
C LYS A 143 19.70 -30.52 -9.08
#